data_2f9fb45239c7f5fdb7bb2222c43b6a01
#
_entry.id   2f9fb45239c7f5fdb7bb2222c43b6a01
#
_cell.length_a   1.000
_cell.length_b   1.000
_cell.length_c   1.000
_cell.angle_alpha   90.00
_cell.angle_beta   90.00
_cell.angle_gamma   90.00
#
_symmetry.space_group_name_H-M   'P 1'
#
loop_
_entity.id
_entity.type
_entity.pdbx_description
1 polymer ?
#
loop_
_entity_poly.entity_id
_entity_poly.type
_entity_poly.pdbx_seq_one_letter_code
_entity_poly.pdbx_strand_id
1 'polypeptide(L)'
;MKINYKFKRSYNVSISKVKSWGRLMSEVQRKFATILATDCVSFSKHMAENEEGTLSSLNSCRSIIDEYIEKHGGRIFHTAGDSVLAEFNSPIETVNCAISFQDRIYERNETLTEENGDSPLLWRVGVHCDEVILENDNVYGNGVNIAARLEAQCLPGQILVSRAINEQVVSRIEAISQAAGKKKLKNISDAFEVFSICSEKTTNLGSPPKASKVQREIKAQKPIVSILPFKNLNANEDSAFLIDGIFEDILTELSMVRQVSVVSRQSSMNFSESGENLEQFISQFSVNFLIQGSIRSAGPRVRITVSLVDAETQEVLWSKKFDRLEP
;
A
#
# COMPACT_ATOMS: atom_id res chain seq x y z
N MET A 1 -21.81 -27.31 -70.08
CA MET A 1 -20.36 -27.19 -70.00
C MET A 1 -19.93 -27.41 -68.55
N LYS A 2 -19.32 -28.57 -68.28
CA LYS A 2 -18.92 -29.05 -66.95
C LYS A 2 -17.57 -28.43 -66.61
N ILE A 3 -17.41 -27.87 -65.41
CA ILE A 3 -16.10 -27.78 -64.79
C ILE A 3 -16.23 -28.21 -63.33
N ASN A 4 -15.66 -29.43 -63.05
CA ASN A 4 -15.42 -29.99 -61.74
C ASN A 4 -14.21 -29.28 -61.09
N TYR A 5 -14.32 -28.84 -59.81
CA TYR A 5 -13.17 -28.75 -58.94
C TYR A 5 -13.40 -29.55 -57.65
N LYS A 6 -12.74 -30.70 -57.60
CA LYS A 6 -12.49 -31.44 -56.36
C LYS A 6 -11.45 -30.71 -55.52
N PHE A 7 -11.80 -30.35 -54.30
CA PHE A 7 -10.82 -30.24 -53.21
C PHE A 7 -11.37 -30.94 -51.97
N LYS A 8 -11.01 -32.23 -51.82
CA LYS A 8 -11.08 -32.94 -50.55
C LYS A 8 -9.82 -32.62 -49.78
N ARG A 9 -9.95 -31.97 -48.64
CA ARG A 9 -9.03 -32.13 -47.51
C ARG A 9 -9.85 -32.26 -46.25
N SER A 10 -9.90 -33.49 -45.77
CA SER A 10 -10.43 -33.91 -44.49
C SER A 10 -9.61 -33.32 -43.37
N TYR A 11 -10.23 -32.47 -42.56
CA TYR A 11 -9.75 -32.24 -41.20
C TYR A 11 -10.76 -32.88 -40.25
N ASN A 12 -10.50 -34.12 -39.85
CA ASN A 12 -11.13 -34.73 -38.69
C ASN A 12 -10.60 -34.03 -37.45
N VAL A 13 -11.22 -32.91 -37.05
CA VAL A 13 -11.03 -32.33 -35.72
C VAL A 13 -11.98 -33.08 -34.80
N SER A 14 -11.41 -33.94 -33.97
CA SER A 14 -12.16 -34.71 -32.97
C SER A 14 -12.93 -33.72 -32.06
N ILE A 15 -14.25 -33.95 -31.94
CA ILE A 15 -15.17 -33.18 -31.09
C ILE A 15 -14.69 -33.16 -29.61
N SER A 16 -13.82 -34.07 -29.21
CA SER A 16 -13.18 -34.10 -27.89
C SER A 16 -12.20 -32.93 -27.67
N LYS A 17 -11.57 -32.39 -28.74
CA LYS A 17 -10.66 -31.23 -28.62
C LYS A 17 -11.42 -29.91 -28.52
N VAL A 18 -12.64 -29.78 -29.01
CA VAL A 18 -13.46 -28.57 -28.89
C VAL A 18 -14.02 -28.44 -27.46
N LYS A 19 -14.24 -29.55 -26.76
CA LYS A 19 -14.64 -29.53 -25.34
C LYS A 19 -13.51 -29.14 -24.37
N SER A 20 -12.23 -29.24 -24.78
CA SER A 20 -11.12 -28.81 -23.94
C SER A 20 -10.84 -27.28 -24.03
N TRP A 21 -11.30 -26.62 -25.09
CA TRP A 21 -11.18 -25.16 -25.24
C TRP A 21 -12.27 -24.37 -24.50
N GLY A 22 -13.43 -24.99 -24.21
CA GLY A 22 -14.48 -24.43 -23.37
C GLY A 22 -14.16 -24.41 -21.88
N ARG A 23 -13.07 -25.03 -21.44
CA ARG A 23 -12.61 -25.11 -20.04
C ARG A 23 -11.54 -24.07 -19.69
N LEU A 24 -11.15 -23.22 -20.64
CA LEU A 24 -10.09 -22.21 -20.47
C LEU A 24 -10.63 -20.78 -20.30
N MET A 25 -11.94 -20.59 -20.30
CA MET A 25 -12.56 -19.39 -19.74
C MET A 25 -13.07 -19.77 -18.36
N SER A 26 -12.25 -19.58 -17.33
CA SER A 26 -12.76 -19.52 -15.96
C SER A 26 -13.82 -18.43 -15.96
N GLU A 27 -15.08 -18.81 -15.75
CA GLU A 27 -16.13 -17.81 -15.49
C GLU A 27 -15.66 -16.96 -14.34
N VAL A 28 -15.47 -15.67 -14.60
CA VAL A 28 -15.13 -14.70 -13.57
C VAL A 28 -16.27 -14.68 -12.57
N GLN A 29 -16.09 -15.37 -11.44
CA GLN A 29 -17.10 -15.39 -10.40
C GLN A 29 -17.08 -14.07 -9.65
N ARG A 30 -18.24 -13.40 -9.59
CA ARG A 30 -18.43 -12.19 -8.79
C ARG A 30 -19.31 -12.51 -7.60
N LYS A 31 -18.98 -11.94 -6.46
CA LYS A 31 -19.84 -11.98 -5.27
C LYS A 31 -19.73 -10.68 -4.50
N PHE A 32 -20.76 -10.38 -3.72
CA PHE A 32 -20.68 -9.34 -2.71
C PHE A 32 -19.97 -9.89 -1.47
N ALA A 33 -18.95 -9.21 -0.98
CA ALA A 33 -18.18 -9.65 0.19
C ALA A 33 -17.79 -8.46 1.06
N THR A 34 -17.61 -8.72 2.34
CA THR A 34 -16.97 -7.78 3.26
C THR A 34 -15.50 -8.11 3.37
N ILE A 35 -14.66 -7.11 3.12
CA ILE A 35 -13.21 -7.25 3.14
C ILE A 35 -12.68 -6.60 4.42
N LEU A 36 -11.86 -7.35 5.12
CA LEU A 36 -11.06 -6.90 6.24
C LEU A 36 -9.60 -6.84 5.80
N ALA A 37 -8.99 -5.67 5.97
CA ALA A 37 -7.55 -5.46 5.84
C ALA A 37 -6.98 -5.11 7.22
N THR A 38 -5.88 -5.74 7.62
CA THR A 38 -5.20 -5.40 8.87
C THR A 38 -3.69 -5.46 8.71
N ASP A 39 -2.99 -4.59 9.42
CA ASP A 39 -1.55 -4.40 9.33
C ASP A 39 -0.97 -3.95 10.66
N CYS A 40 0.27 -4.32 10.95
CA CYS A 40 0.96 -3.96 12.19
C CYS A 40 1.51 -2.54 12.11
N VAL A 41 1.30 -1.76 13.16
CA VAL A 41 1.76 -0.38 13.24
C VAL A 41 3.28 -0.33 13.43
N SER A 42 3.99 0.38 12.54
CA SER A 42 5.44 0.60 12.64
C SER A 42 6.27 -0.69 12.71
N PHE A 43 5.83 -1.77 12.08
CA PHE A 43 6.50 -3.08 12.12
C PHE A 43 8.00 -3.00 11.81
N SER A 44 8.37 -2.30 10.72
CA SER A 44 9.79 -2.15 10.33
C SER A 44 10.65 -1.48 11.41
N LYS A 45 10.06 -0.56 12.20
CA LYS A 45 10.75 0.09 13.32
C LYS A 45 10.98 -0.90 14.46
N HIS A 46 9.96 -1.66 14.84
CA HIS A 46 10.08 -2.71 15.86
C HIS A 46 11.12 -3.77 15.45
N MET A 47 11.15 -4.18 14.18
CA MET A 47 12.16 -5.09 13.64
C MET A 47 13.59 -4.52 13.77
N ALA A 48 13.77 -3.23 13.55
CA ALA A 48 15.08 -2.60 13.67
C ALA A 48 15.53 -2.47 15.14
N GLU A 49 14.61 -2.35 16.09
CA GLU A 49 14.90 -2.24 17.52
C GLU A 49 15.13 -3.59 18.19
N ASN A 50 14.32 -4.60 17.86
CA ASN A 50 14.37 -5.95 18.42
C ASN A 50 13.77 -6.97 17.43
N GLU A 51 14.62 -7.56 16.59
CA GLU A 51 14.19 -8.48 15.52
C GLU A 51 13.54 -9.75 16.07
N GLU A 52 14.19 -10.43 17.00
CA GLU A 52 13.70 -11.72 17.54
C GLU A 52 12.39 -11.54 18.34
N GLY A 53 12.34 -10.56 19.24
CA GLY A 53 11.13 -10.28 20.02
C GLY A 53 9.97 -9.77 19.16
N THR A 54 10.26 -9.02 18.09
CA THR A 54 9.25 -8.56 17.16
C THR A 54 8.66 -9.71 16.34
N LEU A 55 9.50 -10.63 15.86
CA LEU A 55 9.02 -11.83 15.14
C LEU A 55 8.23 -12.77 16.04
N SER A 56 8.66 -12.99 17.30
CA SER A 56 7.89 -13.75 18.28
C SER A 56 6.51 -13.13 18.51
N SER A 57 6.47 -11.82 18.71
CA SER A 57 5.24 -11.06 18.90
C SER A 57 4.34 -11.06 17.66
N LEU A 58 4.91 -10.93 16.46
CA LEU A 58 4.17 -11.02 15.22
C LEU A 58 3.49 -12.38 15.09
N ASN A 59 4.21 -13.47 15.32
CA ASN A 59 3.65 -14.83 15.23
C ASN A 59 2.52 -15.04 16.23
N SER A 60 2.68 -14.55 17.47
CA SER A 60 1.65 -14.61 18.50
C SER A 60 0.39 -13.83 18.12
N CYS A 61 0.56 -12.59 17.63
CA CYS A 61 -0.56 -11.76 17.17
C CYS A 61 -1.23 -12.37 15.91
N ARG A 62 -0.45 -12.92 14.97
CA ARG A 62 -0.99 -13.61 13.80
C ARG A 62 -1.84 -14.81 14.18
N SER A 63 -1.41 -15.63 15.13
CA SER A 63 -2.21 -16.75 15.61
C SER A 63 -3.55 -16.30 16.18
N ILE A 64 -3.57 -15.18 16.91
CA ILE A 64 -4.82 -14.56 17.40
C ILE A 64 -5.71 -14.11 16.24
N ILE A 65 -5.15 -13.36 15.27
CA ILE A 65 -5.91 -12.84 14.14
C ILE A 65 -6.50 -13.99 13.31
N ASP A 66 -5.71 -15.00 13.00
CA ASP A 66 -6.11 -16.15 12.19
C ASP A 66 -7.23 -16.95 12.87
N GLU A 67 -7.11 -17.22 14.19
CA GLU A 67 -8.14 -17.87 15.00
C GLU A 67 -9.47 -17.11 14.97
N TYR A 68 -9.44 -15.79 15.18
CA TYR A 68 -10.67 -15.01 15.21
C TYR A 68 -11.30 -14.84 13.82
N ILE A 69 -10.50 -14.77 12.76
CA ILE A 69 -11.02 -14.76 11.38
C ILE A 69 -11.78 -16.06 11.10
N GLU A 70 -11.20 -17.21 11.43
CA GLU A 70 -11.85 -18.52 11.27
C GLU A 70 -13.12 -18.63 12.13
N LYS A 71 -13.05 -18.26 13.39
CA LYS A 71 -14.17 -18.31 14.35
C LYS A 71 -15.38 -17.50 13.90
N HIS A 72 -15.17 -16.37 13.21
CA HIS A 72 -16.23 -15.52 12.68
C HIS A 72 -16.59 -15.84 11.21
N GLY A 73 -16.16 -17.00 10.69
CA GLY A 73 -16.49 -17.47 9.35
C GLY A 73 -15.84 -16.68 8.23
N GLY A 74 -14.70 -16.03 8.50
CA GLY A 74 -13.87 -15.37 7.51
C GLY A 74 -12.90 -16.33 6.82
N ARG A 75 -12.41 -15.94 5.67
CA ARG A 75 -11.37 -16.63 4.91
C ARG A 75 -10.24 -15.67 4.59
N ILE A 76 -9.03 -16.01 5.01
CA ILE A 76 -7.81 -15.29 4.62
C ILE A 76 -7.52 -15.68 3.17
N PHE A 77 -7.36 -14.67 2.30
CA PHE A 77 -7.04 -14.89 0.89
C PHE A 77 -5.68 -14.30 0.49
N HIS A 78 -5.10 -13.44 1.33
CA HIS A 78 -3.77 -12.88 1.06
C HIS A 78 -3.05 -12.49 2.35
N THR A 79 -1.74 -12.75 2.39
CA THR A 79 -0.86 -12.31 3.48
C THR A 79 0.46 -11.82 2.89
N ALA A 80 0.98 -10.71 3.42
CA ALA A 80 2.27 -10.17 3.00
C ALA A 80 2.99 -9.54 4.20
N GLY A 81 3.99 -10.23 4.74
CA GLY A 81 4.67 -9.82 5.96
C GLY A 81 3.71 -9.76 7.15
N ASP A 82 3.53 -8.58 7.71
CA ASP A 82 2.60 -8.29 8.80
C ASP A 82 1.16 -8.04 8.35
N SER A 83 0.92 -7.88 7.05
CA SER A 83 -0.41 -7.58 6.47
C SER A 83 -1.27 -8.83 6.27
N VAL A 84 -2.58 -8.72 6.57
CA VAL A 84 -3.59 -9.77 6.34
C VAL A 84 -4.78 -9.19 5.60
N LEU A 85 -5.23 -9.90 4.56
CA LEU A 85 -6.50 -9.63 3.89
C LEU A 85 -7.42 -10.84 4.02
N ALA A 86 -8.63 -10.59 4.54
CA ALA A 86 -9.66 -11.63 4.71
C ALA A 86 -10.99 -11.16 4.13
N GLU A 87 -11.78 -12.13 3.69
CA GLU A 87 -13.15 -11.92 3.23
C GLU A 87 -14.17 -12.59 4.14
N PHE A 88 -15.34 -11.97 4.25
CA PHE A 88 -16.46 -12.45 5.04
C PHE A 88 -17.76 -12.28 4.26
N ASN A 89 -18.75 -13.10 4.60
CA ASN A 89 -20.11 -12.97 4.06
C ASN A 89 -21.00 -12.01 4.89
N SER A 90 -20.58 -11.63 6.09
CA SER A 90 -21.36 -10.80 7.00
C SER A 90 -20.56 -9.60 7.52
N PRO A 91 -21.02 -8.37 7.28
CA PRO A 91 -20.41 -7.16 7.85
C PRO A 91 -20.36 -7.18 9.37
N ILE A 92 -21.38 -7.73 10.02
CA ILE A 92 -21.46 -7.81 11.48
C ILE A 92 -20.38 -8.74 12.02
N GLU A 93 -20.25 -9.94 11.44
CA GLU A 93 -19.24 -10.90 11.84
C GLU A 93 -17.81 -10.37 11.57
N THR A 94 -17.62 -9.61 10.47
CA THR A 94 -16.35 -8.99 10.17
C THR A 94 -15.93 -7.99 11.24
N VAL A 95 -16.86 -7.12 11.65
CA VAL A 95 -16.56 -6.10 12.68
C VAL A 95 -16.41 -6.74 14.06
N ASN A 96 -17.23 -7.71 14.42
CA ASN A 96 -17.08 -8.47 15.66
C ASN A 96 -15.74 -9.22 15.72
N CYS A 97 -15.31 -9.82 14.62
CA CYS A 97 -13.99 -10.42 14.48
C CYS A 97 -12.89 -9.39 14.78
N ALA A 98 -12.95 -8.23 14.12
CA ALA A 98 -11.98 -7.17 14.30
C ALA A 98 -11.91 -6.64 15.74
N ILE A 99 -13.06 -6.44 16.39
CA ILE A 99 -13.13 -6.04 17.80
C ILE A 99 -12.49 -7.12 18.69
N SER A 100 -12.87 -8.37 18.47
CA SER A 100 -12.43 -9.49 19.31
C SER A 100 -10.92 -9.71 19.26
N PHE A 101 -10.31 -9.71 18.08
CA PHE A 101 -8.86 -9.89 18.01
C PHE A 101 -8.09 -8.64 18.49
N GLN A 102 -8.60 -7.43 18.27
CA GLN A 102 -8.00 -6.21 18.82
C GLN A 102 -7.98 -6.24 20.35
N ASP A 103 -9.10 -6.63 20.96
CA ASP A 103 -9.19 -6.76 22.41
C ASP A 103 -8.25 -7.85 22.94
N ARG A 104 -8.14 -8.96 22.25
CA ARG A 104 -7.24 -10.06 22.64
C ARG A 104 -5.78 -9.70 22.51
N ILE A 105 -5.41 -8.95 21.46
CA ILE A 105 -4.05 -8.43 21.30
C ILE A 105 -3.75 -7.38 22.39
N TYR A 106 -4.72 -6.51 22.71
CA TYR A 106 -4.59 -5.57 23.81
C TYR A 106 -4.29 -6.29 25.13
N GLU A 107 -5.10 -7.30 25.48
CA GLU A 107 -4.90 -8.12 26.69
C GLU A 107 -3.53 -8.80 26.72
N ARG A 108 -3.09 -9.34 25.57
CA ARG A 108 -1.75 -9.91 25.44
C ARG A 108 -0.67 -8.87 25.74
N ASN A 109 -0.78 -7.70 25.14
CA ASN A 109 0.21 -6.64 25.32
C ASN A 109 0.29 -6.16 26.78
N GLU A 110 -0.83 -6.13 27.52
CA GLU A 110 -0.85 -5.80 28.95
C GLU A 110 -0.18 -6.86 29.83
N THR A 111 -0.05 -8.09 29.36
CA THR A 111 0.61 -9.18 30.09
C THR A 111 2.10 -9.33 29.76
N LEU A 112 2.64 -8.54 28.83
CA LEU A 112 4.05 -8.59 28.48
C LEU A 112 4.90 -7.99 29.58
N THR A 113 5.98 -8.66 29.92
CA THR A 113 7.02 -8.20 30.86
C THR A 113 8.32 -8.04 30.11
N GLU A 114 9.23 -7.20 30.63
CA GLU A 114 10.57 -7.00 30.03
C GLU A 114 11.38 -8.33 29.97
N GLU A 115 11.07 -9.27 30.85
CA GLU A 115 11.75 -10.58 30.89
C GLU A 115 11.44 -11.48 29.70
N ASN A 116 10.27 -11.30 29.06
CA ASN A 116 9.83 -12.15 27.94
C ASN A 116 10.50 -11.77 26.62
N GLY A 117 11.17 -10.61 26.51
CA GLY A 117 11.80 -10.14 25.29
C GLY A 117 10.85 -9.78 24.15
N ASP A 118 9.56 -10.01 24.34
CA ASP A 118 8.49 -9.73 23.35
C ASP A 118 8.17 -8.24 23.29
N SER A 119 7.80 -7.75 22.10
CA SER A 119 7.42 -6.35 21.89
C SER A 119 5.88 -6.20 21.83
N PRO A 120 5.30 -5.16 22.46
CA PRO A 120 3.88 -4.85 22.28
C PRO A 120 3.63 -4.35 20.86
N LEU A 121 2.81 -5.07 20.10
CA LEU A 121 2.44 -4.70 18.74
C LEU A 121 1.00 -4.20 18.70
N LEU A 122 0.77 -3.11 17.99
CA LEU A 122 -0.55 -2.55 17.74
C LEU A 122 -0.95 -2.80 16.27
N TRP A 123 -2.22 -3.02 16.04
CA TRP A 123 -2.76 -3.31 14.72
C TRP A 123 -3.76 -2.24 14.30
N ARG A 124 -3.86 -2.02 12.99
CA ARG A 124 -4.87 -1.17 12.34
C ARG A 124 -5.78 -2.06 11.54
N VAL A 125 -7.05 -1.70 11.46
CA VAL A 125 -8.03 -2.47 10.69
C VAL A 125 -8.84 -1.55 9.79
N GLY A 126 -9.01 -1.93 8.53
CA GLY A 126 -9.90 -1.31 7.57
C GLY A 126 -10.97 -2.30 7.11
N VAL A 127 -12.25 -1.90 7.11
CA VAL A 127 -13.35 -2.77 6.68
C VAL A 127 -14.22 -2.07 5.64
N HIS A 128 -14.48 -2.77 4.55
CA HIS A 128 -15.37 -2.31 3.48
C HIS A 128 -16.11 -3.48 2.83
N CYS A 129 -17.30 -3.23 2.29
CA CYS A 129 -18.07 -4.23 1.54
C CYS A 129 -18.30 -3.76 0.10
N ASP A 130 -18.11 -4.65 -0.85
CA ASP A 130 -18.28 -4.36 -2.28
C ASP A 130 -18.43 -5.65 -3.10
N GLU A 131 -18.76 -5.52 -4.38
CA GLU A 131 -18.65 -6.62 -5.32
C GLU A 131 -17.18 -6.93 -5.60
N VAL A 132 -16.81 -8.19 -5.47
CA VAL A 132 -15.44 -8.68 -5.68
C VAL A 132 -15.41 -9.79 -6.73
N ILE A 133 -14.24 -9.98 -7.33
CA ILE A 133 -13.94 -11.03 -8.29
C ILE A 133 -13.16 -12.12 -7.57
N LEU A 134 -13.62 -13.37 -7.73
CA LEU A 134 -12.90 -14.55 -7.25
C LEU A 134 -12.12 -15.18 -8.41
N GLU A 135 -10.85 -15.36 -8.23
CA GLU A 135 -9.98 -16.06 -9.18
C GLU A 135 -8.90 -16.86 -8.45
N ASN A 136 -8.86 -18.18 -8.66
CA ASN A 136 -7.85 -19.08 -8.08
C ASN A 136 -7.64 -18.88 -6.55
N ASP A 137 -8.72 -18.93 -5.78
CA ASP A 137 -8.75 -18.67 -4.34
C ASP A 137 -8.36 -17.26 -3.88
N ASN A 138 -8.03 -16.38 -4.80
CA ASN A 138 -7.76 -14.96 -4.53
C ASN A 138 -9.02 -14.10 -4.74
N VAL A 139 -9.01 -12.93 -4.10
CA VAL A 139 -10.10 -11.95 -4.18
C VAL A 139 -9.56 -10.65 -4.74
N TYR A 140 -10.19 -10.17 -5.80
CA TYR A 140 -9.81 -8.93 -6.49
C TYR A 140 -10.98 -7.96 -6.55
N GLY A 141 -10.69 -6.69 -6.67
CA GLY A 141 -11.70 -5.65 -6.89
C GLY A 141 -11.44 -4.36 -6.15
N ASN A 142 -12.29 -3.38 -6.43
CA ASN A 142 -12.18 -2.07 -5.81
C ASN A 142 -12.40 -2.14 -4.29
N GLY A 143 -13.29 -3.02 -3.83
CA GLY A 143 -13.56 -3.24 -2.40
C GLY A 143 -12.31 -3.64 -1.60
N VAL A 144 -11.43 -4.50 -2.15
CA VAL A 144 -10.15 -4.86 -1.52
C VAL A 144 -9.25 -3.63 -1.37
N ASN A 145 -9.16 -2.83 -2.43
CA ASN A 145 -8.36 -1.61 -2.42
C ASN A 145 -8.89 -0.57 -1.42
N ILE A 146 -10.21 -0.43 -1.28
CA ILE A 146 -10.82 0.49 -0.32
C ILE A 146 -10.52 0.03 1.10
N ALA A 147 -10.72 -1.25 1.43
CA ALA A 147 -10.42 -1.80 2.75
C ALA A 147 -8.96 -1.56 3.15
N ALA A 148 -8.01 -1.84 2.25
CA ALA A 148 -6.58 -1.59 2.49
C ALA A 148 -6.25 -0.10 2.68
N ARG A 149 -6.96 0.81 1.98
CA ARG A 149 -6.76 2.26 2.17
C ARG A 149 -7.40 2.79 3.44
N LEU A 150 -8.50 2.20 3.89
CA LEU A 150 -9.08 2.50 5.20
C LEU A 150 -8.13 2.06 6.30
N GLU A 151 -7.58 0.84 6.21
CA GLU A 151 -6.57 0.34 7.13
C GLU A 151 -5.39 1.33 7.24
N ALA A 152 -4.79 1.74 6.11
CA ALA A 152 -3.66 2.64 6.08
C ALA A 152 -3.93 4.04 6.71
N GLN A 153 -5.19 4.46 6.82
CA GLN A 153 -5.61 5.71 7.46
C GLN A 153 -6.20 5.51 8.86
N CYS A 154 -6.23 4.28 9.33
CA CYS A 154 -6.74 3.92 10.64
C CYS A 154 -5.72 4.27 11.73
N LEU A 155 -6.19 4.70 12.89
CA LEU A 155 -5.34 4.91 14.06
C LEU A 155 -4.96 3.56 14.70
N PRO A 156 -3.81 3.47 15.38
CA PRO A 156 -3.40 2.25 16.09
C PRO A 156 -4.47 1.75 17.05
N GLY A 157 -4.74 0.45 17.02
CA GLY A 157 -5.75 -0.17 17.91
C GLY A 157 -7.20 0.06 17.51
N GLN A 158 -7.47 0.81 16.42
CA GLN A 158 -8.84 1.09 15.98
C GLN A 158 -9.23 0.29 14.73
N ILE A 159 -10.52 0.33 14.43
CA ILE A 159 -11.13 -0.24 13.24
C ILE A 159 -11.77 0.91 12.45
N LEU A 160 -11.31 1.17 11.23
CA LEU A 160 -11.88 2.19 10.36
C LEU A 160 -12.80 1.53 9.33
N VAL A 161 -14.07 1.92 9.31
CA VAL A 161 -15.06 1.33 8.42
C VAL A 161 -15.68 2.35 7.49
N SER A 162 -16.11 1.90 6.31
CA SER A 162 -16.89 2.73 5.41
C SER A 162 -18.31 2.97 5.95
N ARG A 163 -18.97 4.03 5.47
CA ARG A 163 -20.38 4.31 5.80
C ARG A 163 -21.28 3.10 5.56
N ALA A 164 -21.11 2.39 4.44
CA ALA A 164 -21.90 1.21 4.09
C ALA A 164 -21.80 0.08 5.15
N ILE A 165 -20.62 -0.08 5.75
CA ILE A 165 -20.43 -1.01 6.86
C ILE A 165 -21.08 -0.46 8.14
N ASN A 166 -20.80 0.80 8.48
CA ASN A 166 -21.32 1.40 9.72
C ASN A 166 -22.84 1.32 9.82
N GLU A 167 -23.56 1.64 8.75
CA GLU A 167 -25.02 1.58 8.69
C GLU A 167 -25.58 0.18 8.97
N GLN A 168 -24.83 -0.87 8.63
CA GLN A 168 -25.24 -2.25 8.87
C GLN A 168 -24.92 -2.77 10.28
N VAL A 169 -23.90 -2.20 10.93
CA VAL A 169 -23.38 -2.79 12.19
C VAL A 169 -23.69 -1.95 13.43
N VAL A 170 -23.85 -0.64 13.35
CA VAL A 170 -23.89 0.28 14.48
C VAL A 170 -24.94 -0.06 15.54
N SER A 171 -26.08 -0.62 15.16
CA SER A 171 -27.16 -1.02 16.07
C SER A 171 -27.07 -2.48 16.54
N ARG A 172 -26.03 -3.22 16.14
CA ARG A 172 -25.92 -4.68 16.30
C ARG A 172 -24.61 -5.13 16.93
N ILE A 173 -23.69 -4.21 17.17
CA ILE A 173 -22.38 -4.49 17.80
C ILE A 173 -22.33 -3.83 19.18
N GLU A 174 -21.63 -4.47 20.12
CA GLU A 174 -21.34 -3.91 21.44
C GLU A 174 -20.00 -3.15 21.37
N ALA A 175 -20.00 -2.01 20.65
CA ALA A 175 -18.81 -1.18 20.47
C ALA A 175 -19.18 0.27 20.20
N ILE A 176 -18.24 1.17 20.43
CA ILE A 176 -18.39 2.60 20.20
C ILE A 176 -18.09 2.90 18.75
N SER A 177 -19.06 3.43 18.02
CA SER A 177 -18.86 3.96 16.67
C SER A 177 -18.90 5.48 16.66
N GLN A 178 -17.89 6.11 16.06
CA GLN A 178 -17.77 7.58 15.96
C GLN A 178 -17.46 7.99 14.52
N ALA A 179 -18.08 9.08 14.05
CA ALA A 179 -17.78 9.65 12.74
C ALA A 179 -16.31 10.11 12.69
N ALA A 180 -15.54 9.55 11.76
CA ALA A 180 -14.13 9.91 11.53
C ALA A 180 -13.96 10.87 10.35
N GLY A 181 -15.08 11.47 9.89
CA GLY A 181 -15.13 12.47 8.84
C GLY A 181 -15.08 11.92 7.43
N LYS A 182 -14.82 12.81 6.48
CA LYS A 182 -14.64 12.44 5.06
C LYS A 182 -13.15 12.31 4.75
N LYS A 183 -12.74 11.17 4.22
CA LYS A 183 -11.34 10.90 3.86
C LYS A 183 -11.20 10.76 2.34
N LYS A 184 -10.21 11.43 1.77
CA LYS A 184 -9.79 11.18 0.39
C LYS A 184 -8.97 9.91 0.36
N LEU A 185 -9.43 8.92 -0.39
CA LEU A 185 -8.69 7.70 -0.63
C LEU A 185 -7.91 7.85 -1.95
N LYS A 186 -6.64 7.44 -1.97
CA LYS A 186 -5.78 7.56 -3.16
C LYS A 186 -6.44 6.90 -4.38
N ASN A 187 -6.52 7.62 -5.51
CA ASN A 187 -7.15 7.15 -6.77
C ASN A 187 -8.65 6.81 -6.65
N ILE A 188 -9.39 7.45 -5.74
CA ILE A 188 -10.85 7.42 -5.67
C ILE A 188 -11.32 8.87 -5.73
N SER A 189 -12.19 9.17 -6.69
CA SER A 189 -12.61 10.54 -7.01
C SER A 189 -13.39 11.19 -5.87
N ASP A 190 -14.17 10.41 -5.14
CA ASP A 190 -15.08 10.91 -4.12
C ASP A 190 -14.50 10.75 -2.71
N ALA A 191 -14.82 11.72 -1.85
CA ALA A 191 -14.47 11.63 -0.45
C ALA A 191 -15.36 10.59 0.25
N PHE A 192 -14.73 9.59 0.85
CA PHE A 192 -15.39 8.54 1.62
C PHE A 192 -15.74 9.01 3.02
N GLU A 193 -16.99 8.90 3.40
CA GLU A 193 -17.41 9.05 4.79
C GLU A 193 -17.07 7.78 5.55
N VAL A 194 -16.34 7.95 6.65
CA VAL A 194 -15.78 6.84 7.42
C VAL A 194 -16.09 6.98 8.91
N PHE A 195 -16.11 5.84 9.58
CA PHE A 195 -16.40 5.74 10.99
C PHE A 195 -15.30 4.93 11.68
N SER A 196 -14.92 5.37 12.87
CA SER A 196 -14.00 4.64 13.73
C SER A 196 -14.80 3.81 14.72
N ILE A 197 -14.47 2.54 14.83
CA ILE A 197 -15.05 1.59 15.79
C ILE A 197 -13.96 1.14 16.75
N CYS A 198 -14.27 1.15 18.02
CA CYS A 198 -13.42 0.62 19.09
C CYS A 198 -14.27 0.00 20.20
N SER A 199 -13.72 -0.98 20.90
CA SER A 199 -14.28 -1.49 22.15
C SER A 199 -13.99 -0.53 23.31
N GLU A 200 -14.58 -0.77 24.47
CA GLU A 200 -14.23 -0.05 25.70
C GLU A 200 -12.74 -0.21 26.06
N LYS A 201 -12.14 -1.38 25.80
CA LYS A 201 -10.74 -1.68 26.09
C LYS A 201 -9.79 -0.88 25.20
N THR A 202 -10.11 -0.75 23.92
CA THR A 202 -9.25 -0.11 22.91
C THR A 202 -9.56 1.38 22.72
N THR A 203 -10.61 1.93 23.36
CA THR A 203 -11.01 3.34 23.23
C THR A 203 -9.88 4.31 23.55
N ASN A 204 -9.03 4.00 24.50
CA ASN A 204 -7.91 4.87 24.89
C ASN A 204 -6.67 4.78 23.98
N LEU A 205 -6.55 3.71 23.19
CA LEU A 205 -5.42 3.52 22.27
C LEU A 205 -5.46 4.48 21.08
N GLY A 206 -6.66 4.88 20.65
CA GLY A 206 -6.85 5.76 19.50
C GLY A 206 -7.23 7.20 19.85
N SER A 207 -7.30 7.57 21.11
CA SER A 207 -7.51 8.97 21.46
C SER A 207 -6.26 9.77 21.14
N PRO A 208 -6.36 10.86 20.34
CA PRO A 208 -5.22 11.74 20.20
C PRO A 208 -4.85 12.23 21.60
N PRO A 209 -3.59 12.13 22.02
CA PRO A 209 -3.17 12.63 23.32
C PRO A 209 -3.62 14.07 23.44
N LYS A 210 -4.33 14.41 24.55
CA LYS A 210 -4.67 15.80 24.88
C LYS A 210 -3.40 16.60 24.73
N ALA A 211 -3.43 17.55 23.82
CA ALA A 211 -2.30 18.31 23.31
C ALA A 211 -1.33 18.75 24.43
N SER A 212 -0.33 17.94 24.74
CA SER A 212 0.93 18.41 25.24
C SER A 212 1.78 18.80 24.01
N LYS A 213 2.30 20.01 24.01
CA LYS A 213 3.01 20.66 22.90
C LYS A 213 4.28 19.96 22.39
N VAL A 214 4.54 18.72 22.77
CA VAL A 214 5.80 17.98 22.51
C VAL A 214 5.65 16.80 21.57
N GLN A 215 4.44 16.38 21.16
CA GLN A 215 4.23 15.23 20.25
C GLN A 215 3.63 15.64 18.91
N ARG A 216 4.15 16.70 18.29
CA ARG A 216 3.87 17.02 16.88
C ARG A 216 4.77 16.27 15.90
N GLU A 217 5.63 15.41 16.38
CA GLU A 217 6.56 14.64 15.55
C GLU A 217 6.38 13.17 15.83
N ILE A 218 5.64 12.47 15.02
CA ILE A 218 5.79 11.15 14.41
C ILE A 218 4.41 10.73 13.87
N LYS A 219 3.85 11.46 12.93
CA LYS A 219 3.23 10.80 11.79
C LYS A 219 4.39 10.28 10.99
N ALA A 220 4.57 8.99 10.91
CA ALA A 220 5.40 8.39 9.88
C ALA A 220 4.74 8.69 8.52
N GLN A 221 4.85 9.93 8.07
CA GLN A 221 4.65 10.27 6.67
C GLN A 221 5.72 9.48 5.94
N LYS A 222 5.30 8.66 4.96
CA LYS A 222 6.25 8.04 4.06
C LYS A 222 7.20 9.14 3.61
N PRO A 223 8.52 8.92 3.67
CA PRO A 223 9.44 9.94 3.24
C PRO A 223 9.08 10.35 1.81
N ILE A 224 8.98 11.64 1.61
CA ILE A 224 8.66 12.22 0.32
C ILE A 224 9.96 12.43 -0.43
N VAL A 225 10.07 11.76 -1.57
CA VAL A 225 11.24 11.85 -2.46
C VAL A 225 10.86 12.70 -3.67
N SER A 226 11.70 13.67 -4.00
CA SER A 226 11.60 14.40 -5.26
C SER A 226 12.80 14.06 -6.14
N ILE A 227 12.55 13.84 -7.43
CA ILE A 227 13.57 13.69 -8.43
C ILE A 227 13.70 15.05 -9.11
N LEU A 228 14.87 15.67 -9.02
CA LEU A 228 15.16 16.90 -9.76
C LEU A 228 15.61 16.56 -11.17
N PRO A 229 15.29 17.40 -12.17
CA PRO A 229 15.78 17.20 -13.53
C PRO A 229 17.29 17.07 -13.56
N PHE A 230 17.78 16.03 -14.27
CA PHE A 230 19.21 15.76 -14.39
C PHE A 230 19.91 16.85 -15.22
N LYS A 231 21.05 17.30 -14.75
CA LYS A 231 21.83 18.31 -15.47
C LYS A 231 22.50 17.69 -16.70
N ASN A 232 22.21 18.24 -17.88
CA ASN A 232 22.96 17.93 -19.09
C ASN A 232 24.29 18.68 -19.08
N LEU A 233 25.40 17.94 -19.01
CA LEU A 233 26.73 18.52 -19.04
C LEU A 233 27.30 18.59 -20.47
N ASN A 234 26.52 18.17 -21.46
CA ASN A 234 26.86 18.24 -22.89
C ASN A 234 25.87 19.15 -23.61
N ALA A 235 26.33 19.82 -24.63
CA ALA A 235 25.53 20.73 -25.45
C ALA A 235 24.71 20.04 -26.58
N ASN A 236 24.56 18.70 -26.56
CA ASN A 236 23.87 17.95 -27.60
C ASN A 236 22.40 17.74 -27.31
N GLU A 237 21.53 17.97 -28.30
CA GLU A 237 20.09 17.77 -28.27
C GLU A 237 19.71 16.28 -28.03
N ASP A 238 20.48 15.33 -28.56
CA ASP A 238 20.25 13.89 -28.39
C ASP A 238 20.30 13.45 -26.91
N SER A 239 21.07 14.14 -26.08
CA SER A 239 21.17 13.88 -24.66
C SER A 239 19.92 14.29 -23.89
N ALA A 240 19.06 15.16 -24.42
CA ALA A 240 17.82 15.59 -23.72
C ALA A 240 16.79 14.47 -23.66
N PHE A 241 16.63 13.72 -24.76
CA PHE A 241 15.71 12.55 -24.75
C PHE A 241 16.16 11.46 -23.79
N LEU A 242 17.49 11.25 -23.68
CA LEU A 242 18.04 10.27 -22.73
C LEU A 242 17.78 10.70 -21.27
N ILE A 243 17.90 11.98 -20.98
CA ILE A 243 17.63 12.55 -19.66
C ILE A 243 16.17 12.36 -19.27
N ASP A 244 15.26 12.67 -20.18
CA ASP A 244 13.82 12.51 -19.98
C ASP A 244 13.45 11.04 -19.75
N GLY A 245 14.01 10.11 -20.53
CA GLY A 245 13.80 8.68 -20.36
C GLY A 245 14.28 8.18 -19.00
N ILE A 246 15.48 8.54 -18.57
CA ILE A 246 16.04 8.16 -17.27
C ILE A 246 15.19 8.74 -16.13
N PHE A 247 14.73 9.97 -16.27
CA PHE A 247 13.85 10.59 -15.27
C PHE A 247 12.55 9.80 -15.10
N GLU A 248 11.89 9.41 -16.22
CA GLU A 248 10.66 8.61 -16.22
C GLU A 248 10.88 7.21 -15.63
N ASP A 249 11.98 6.56 -15.98
CA ASP A 249 12.31 5.23 -15.45
C ASP A 249 12.48 5.27 -13.93
N ILE A 250 13.27 6.23 -13.41
CA ILE A 250 13.48 6.38 -11.97
C ILE A 250 12.16 6.74 -11.26
N LEU A 251 11.34 7.62 -11.85
CA LEU A 251 10.04 8.00 -11.30
C LEU A 251 9.12 6.78 -11.19
N THR A 252 9.08 5.98 -12.25
CA THR A 252 8.26 4.77 -12.32
C THR A 252 8.69 3.75 -11.27
N GLU A 253 9.98 3.42 -11.23
CA GLU A 253 10.53 2.46 -10.26
C GLU A 253 10.32 2.90 -8.81
N LEU A 254 10.57 4.18 -8.50
CA LEU A 254 10.34 4.72 -7.15
C LEU A 254 8.85 4.77 -6.78
N SER A 255 7.97 4.98 -7.76
CA SER A 255 6.52 4.98 -7.52
C SER A 255 5.99 3.59 -7.16
N MET A 256 6.70 2.52 -7.53
CA MET A 256 6.40 1.15 -7.12
C MET A 256 6.85 0.84 -5.68
N VAL A 257 7.76 1.65 -5.12
CA VAL A 257 8.24 1.46 -3.75
C VAL A 257 7.20 1.96 -2.76
N ARG A 258 6.55 1.04 -2.04
CA ARG A 258 5.43 1.35 -1.13
C ARG A 258 5.82 2.21 0.08
N GLN A 259 7.10 2.23 0.45
CA GLN A 259 7.64 2.94 1.62
C GLN A 259 7.90 4.42 1.38
N VAL A 260 7.90 4.89 0.13
CA VAL A 260 8.15 6.28 -0.21
C VAL A 260 6.97 6.89 -0.95
N SER A 261 6.81 8.21 -0.86
CA SER A 261 5.94 9.01 -1.72
C SER A 261 6.80 9.80 -2.69
N VAL A 262 6.42 9.87 -3.95
CA VAL A 262 7.23 10.56 -4.96
C VAL A 262 6.49 11.82 -5.43
N VAL A 263 7.20 12.95 -5.49
CA VAL A 263 6.68 14.21 -6.05
C VAL A 263 6.47 14.03 -7.55
N SER A 264 5.37 14.56 -8.08
CA SER A 264 5.03 14.41 -9.50
C SER A 264 6.10 15.03 -10.41
N ARG A 265 6.26 14.45 -11.62
CA ARG A 265 7.14 15.01 -12.65
C ARG A 265 6.89 16.48 -12.88
N GLN A 266 5.61 16.86 -13.05
CA GLN A 266 5.24 18.23 -13.38
C GLN A 266 5.65 19.23 -12.30
N SER A 267 5.53 18.85 -11.02
CA SER A 267 5.97 19.71 -9.91
C SER A 267 7.49 19.89 -9.89
N SER A 268 8.24 18.81 -10.14
CA SER A 268 9.71 18.85 -10.19
C SER A 268 10.24 19.63 -11.39
N MET A 269 9.56 19.55 -12.55
CA MET A 269 9.92 20.30 -13.75
C MET A 269 9.61 21.79 -13.60
N ASN A 270 8.42 22.14 -13.10
CA ASN A 270 8.03 23.52 -12.87
C ASN A 270 9.02 24.25 -11.93
N PHE A 271 9.48 23.54 -10.89
CA PHE A 271 10.52 24.07 -9.99
C PHE A 271 11.82 24.40 -10.76
N SER A 272 12.26 23.53 -11.66
CA SER A 272 13.49 23.73 -12.44
C SER A 272 13.38 24.90 -13.43
N GLU A 273 12.18 25.16 -13.95
CA GLU A 273 11.91 26.22 -14.94
C GLU A 273 11.62 27.58 -14.29
N SER A 274 10.99 27.59 -13.12
CA SER A 274 10.58 28.82 -12.45
C SER A 274 11.73 29.57 -11.76
N GLY A 275 12.85 28.90 -11.52
CA GLY A 275 13.96 29.47 -10.74
C GLY A 275 13.63 29.70 -9.27
N GLU A 276 12.58 29.03 -8.76
CA GLU A 276 12.19 29.08 -7.34
C GLU A 276 13.32 28.62 -6.43
N ASN A 277 13.28 29.11 -5.17
CA ASN A 277 14.24 28.67 -4.16
C ASN A 277 13.98 27.22 -3.78
N LEU A 278 15.03 26.38 -3.76
CA LEU A 278 14.97 24.97 -3.37
C LEU A 278 14.35 24.77 -1.99
N GLU A 279 14.60 25.67 -1.04
CA GLU A 279 14.01 25.63 0.29
C GLU A 279 12.48 25.80 0.28
N GLN A 280 11.98 26.67 -0.62
CA GLN A 280 10.52 26.84 -0.80
C GLN A 280 9.89 25.60 -1.39
N PHE A 281 10.51 24.98 -2.39
CA PHE A 281 10.05 23.73 -2.98
C PHE A 281 10.03 22.59 -1.95
N ILE A 282 11.10 22.43 -1.18
CA ILE A 282 11.19 21.43 -0.11
C ILE A 282 10.05 21.62 0.90
N SER A 283 9.83 22.87 1.33
CA SER A 283 8.77 23.19 2.31
C SER A 283 7.37 22.97 1.75
N GLN A 284 7.11 23.38 0.51
CA GLN A 284 5.81 23.24 -0.16
C GLN A 284 5.36 21.79 -0.31
N PHE A 285 6.26 20.92 -0.69
CA PHE A 285 5.98 19.50 -0.91
C PHE A 285 6.39 18.60 0.27
N SER A 286 6.93 19.21 1.36
CA SER A 286 7.45 18.47 2.53
C SER A 286 8.44 17.37 2.13
N VAL A 287 9.34 17.68 1.20
CA VAL A 287 10.31 16.75 0.64
C VAL A 287 11.34 16.36 1.71
N ASN A 288 11.55 15.06 1.91
CA ASN A 288 12.56 14.53 2.83
C ASN A 288 13.88 14.21 2.11
N PHE A 289 13.79 13.73 0.87
CA PHE A 289 14.97 13.34 0.09
C PHE A 289 14.88 13.86 -1.32
N LEU A 290 16.02 14.27 -1.86
CA LEU A 290 16.18 14.71 -3.25
C LEU A 290 17.04 13.70 -4.01
N ILE A 291 16.58 13.28 -5.17
CA ILE A 291 17.41 12.60 -6.15
C ILE A 291 17.82 13.63 -7.21
N GLN A 292 19.11 13.81 -7.35
CA GLN A 292 19.69 14.68 -8.36
C GLN A 292 20.80 13.98 -9.11
N GLY A 293 21.06 14.43 -10.32
CA GLY A 293 22.09 13.80 -11.13
C GLY A 293 22.55 14.65 -12.28
N SER A 294 23.53 14.11 -12.99
CA SER A 294 24.06 14.69 -14.22
C SER A 294 24.39 13.62 -15.23
N ILE A 295 24.26 13.98 -16.50
CA ILE A 295 24.62 13.13 -17.63
C ILE A 295 25.72 13.82 -18.41
N ARG A 296 26.75 13.05 -18.77
CA ARG A 296 27.85 13.48 -19.61
C ARG A 296 28.16 12.39 -20.64
N SER A 297 28.13 12.75 -21.92
CA SER A 297 28.58 11.90 -23.01
C SER A 297 29.98 12.32 -23.47
N ALA A 298 30.83 11.36 -23.76
CA ALA A 298 32.16 11.57 -24.31
C ALA A 298 32.44 10.51 -25.41
N GLY A 299 32.14 10.84 -26.65
CA GLY A 299 32.09 9.86 -27.73
C GLY A 299 31.03 8.80 -27.48
N PRO A 300 31.32 7.50 -27.67
CA PRO A 300 30.33 6.42 -27.44
C PRO A 300 30.09 6.07 -25.95
N ARG A 301 30.61 6.87 -25.05
CA ARG A 301 30.47 6.60 -23.60
C ARG A 301 29.56 7.63 -22.95
N VAL A 302 28.51 7.12 -22.30
CA VAL A 302 27.61 7.93 -21.47
C VAL A 302 27.91 7.63 -19.98
N ARG A 303 28.18 8.69 -19.24
CA ARG A 303 28.33 8.64 -17.78
C ARG A 303 27.16 9.34 -17.12
N ILE A 304 26.47 8.61 -16.25
CA ILE A 304 25.38 9.10 -15.43
C ILE A 304 25.85 9.13 -13.99
N THR A 305 25.73 10.26 -13.33
CA THR A 305 25.97 10.38 -11.89
C THR A 305 24.64 10.63 -11.21
N VAL A 306 24.31 9.83 -10.20
CA VAL A 306 23.10 9.97 -9.40
C VAL A 306 23.49 10.14 -7.94
N SER A 307 22.81 11.04 -7.24
CA SER A 307 23.02 11.29 -5.82
C SER A 307 21.69 11.39 -5.09
N LEU A 308 21.61 10.81 -3.91
CA LEU A 308 20.54 10.99 -2.94
C LEU A 308 21.00 11.99 -1.89
N VAL A 309 20.22 13.01 -1.66
CA VAL A 309 20.52 14.11 -0.75
C VAL A 309 19.40 14.21 0.28
N ASP A 310 19.77 14.39 1.54
CA ASP A 310 18.82 14.77 2.57
C ASP A 310 18.34 16.20 2.32
N ALA A 311 17.02 16.40 2.28
CA ALA A 311 16.46 17.70 1.90
C ALA A 311 16.60 18.78 2.99
N GLU A 312 16.66 18.38 4.27
CA GLU A 312 16.79 19.29 5.40
C GLU A 312 18.25 19.71 5.60
N THR A 313 19.16 18.73 5.66
CA THR A 313 20.59 18.97 5.93
C THR A 313 21.41 19.31 4.68
N GLN A 314 20.87 19.04 3.50
CA GLN A 314 21.57 19.13 2.22
C GLN A 314 22.81 18.22 2.10
N GLU A 315 22.90 17.20 2.97
CA GLU A 315 24.00 16.24 2.95
C GLU A 315 23.75 15.16 1.89
N VAL A 316 24.82 14.80 1.17
CA VAL A 316 24.80 13.69 0.21
C VAL A 316 24.86 12.37 0.95
N LEU A 317 23.75 11.67 1.05
CA LEU A 317 23.65 10.38 1.72
C LEU A 317 24.25 9.25 0.88
N TRP A 318 24.14 9.37 -0.44
CA TRP A 318 24.63 8.36 -1.36
C TRP A 318 24.90 8.98 -2.74
N SER A 319 25.94 8.50 -3.41
CA SER A 319 26.25 8.88 -4.79
C SER A 319 26.87 7.72 -5.57
N LYS A 320 26.43 7.52 -6.82
CA LYS A 320 26.95 6.48 -7.69
C LYS A 320 27.12 6.97 -9.11
N LYS A 321 28.15 6.46 -9.79
CA LYS A 321 28.45 6.70 -11.21
C LYS A 321 28.17 5.43 -12.00
N PHE A 322 27.48 5.59 -13.11
CA PHE A 322 27.18 4.52 -14.07
C PHE A 322 27.81 4.90 -15.41
N ASP A 323 28.63 4.01 -15.95
CA ASP A 323 29.25 4.18 -17.27
C ASP A 323 28.62 3.15 -18.22
N ARG A 324 28.10 3.60 -19.34
CA ARG A 324 27.59 2.75 -20.42
C ARG A 324 28.15 3.16 -21.75
N LEU A 325 28.28 2.20 -22.67
CA LEU A 325 28.53 2.46 -24.08
C LEU A 325 27.17 2.66 -24.74
N GLU A 326 27.06 3.73 -25.53
CA GLU A 326 25.95 3.85 -26.50
C GLU A 326 26.08 2.72 -27.53
N PRO A 327 24.98 2.01 -27.85
CA PRO A 327 24.99 0.94 -28.82
C PRO A 327 25.33 1.44 -30.24
#